data_c6b92425ac465432a695ff10ffee3b83
#
_entry.id   c6b92425ac465432a695ff10ffee3b83
#
_cell.length_a   1.000
_cell.length_b   1.000
_cell.length_c   1.000
_cell.angle_alpha   90.00
_cell.angle_beta   90.00
_cell.angle_gamma   90.00
#
_symmetry.space_group_name_H-M   'P 1'
#
loop_
_entity.id
_entity.type
_entity.pdbx_description
1 polymer ?
#
loop_
_entity_poly.entity_id
_entity_poly.type
_entity_poly.pdbx_seq_one_letter_code
_entity_poly.pdbx_strand_id
1 'polypeptide(L)'
;MIEAGFPYASPGDFKAVNKIAEVVGGENGPIICGLARASTNDIKACYEAINPAPKKRIHTFIATSDIHLKHKLRKTRADVLCIVPEMVSYAKSLVDDIEFSCEDASRSDPEFLYEVIQLAITSGATTINIPDTVGFTTPSEFGKLIFDINKNVPNIDEAIISVHGHNDLGLAVANFLEAAKNGARQLECTINGIGERAGNASLEELVMALHVRKSFFNSFFGRSSDSPTPLTAIRTEEITKTSRLVSNLTGMNVQPNKAIVGANAFAHESGIHQDGVLKNRLTYEIIDAKTVGLNDNKISLGKLSGRSAVRARLEEMGYDLSREDLNDAFARFKDLADRKREITDRDLEAIVSEQVQLPESKFQLSHVQVSCGSTSKPTATVTLINTEDHTEDTAVAIGTGPVDAVCEALNALAKVPNELIEFSVKSVTEGIDALGEVTIRIRNKNKIYSGHSADTDVVVAAANAFVNALNRLVFSEKKNSIHPQFDNLETVSYTHLRAHET
;
A
#
# COMPACT_ATOMS: atom_id res chain seq x y z
N MET A 1 -16.28 -6.04 -10.04
CA MET A 1 -16.97 -5.01 -10.81
C MET A 1 -16.18 -3.72 -10.73
N ILE A 2 -16.21 -2.91 -11.78
CA ILE A 2 -15.65 -1.54 -11.81
C ILE A 2 -16.74 -0.60 -12.28
N GLU A 3 -17.17 0.36 -11.44
CA GLU A 3 -17.98 1.46 -11.88
C GLU A 3 -17.08 2.51 -12.55
N ALA A 4 -17.21 2.62 -13.87
CA ALA A 4 -16.25 3.33 -14.70
C ALA A 4 -16.52 4.84 -14.79
N GLY A 5 -17.73 5.26 -14.45
CA GLY A 5 -18.10 6.68 -14.42
C GLY A 5 -19.54 6.95 -14.87
N PHE A 6 -19.84 8.23 -15.14
CA PHE A 6 -21.16 8.73 -15.51
C PHE A 6 -21.16 9.25 -16.97
N PRO A 7 -21.46 8.39 -17.96
CA PRO A 7 -21.30 8.73 -19.38
C PRO A 7 -22.07 9.94 -19.86
N TYR A 8 -23.25 10.20 -19.30
CA TYR A 8 -24.09 11.33 -19.69
C TYR A 8 -23.59 12.69 -19.19
N ALA A 9 -22.64 12.70 -18.26
CA ALA A 9 -22.13 13.94 -17.67
C ALA A 9 -21.43 14.85 -18.71
N SER A 10 -20.60 14.24 -19.57
CA SER A 10 -19.93 14.96 -20.66
C SER A 10 -19.46 14.02 -21.78
N PRO A 11 -19.16 14.54 -22.99
CA PRO A 11 -18.52 13.73 -24.03
C PRO A 11 -17.16 13.13 -23.64
N GLY A 12 -16.45 13.77 -22.72
CA GLY A 12 -15.19 13.27 -22.15
C GLY A 12 -15.43 12.04 -21.27
N ASP A 13 -16.40 12.12 -20.37
CA ASP A 13 -16.79 11.01 -19.49
C ASP A 13 -17.29 9.81 -20.30
N PHE A 14 -18.12 10.06 -21.32
CA PHE A 14 -18.56 9.01 -22.25
C PHE A 14 -17.37 8.27 -22.87
N LYS A 15 -16.41 9.00 -23.43
CA LYS A 15 -15.21 8.42 -24.06
C LYS A 15 -14.34 7.65 -23.05
N ALA A 16 -14.22 8.16 -21.84
CA ALA A 16 -13.46 7.50 -20.78
C ALA A 16 -14.10 6.16 -20.39
N VAL A 17 -15.41 6.14 -20.13
CA VAL A 17 -16.15 4.90 -19.82
C VAL A 17 -16.09 3.91 -20.97
N ASN A 18 -16.31 4.38 -22.20
CA ASN A 18 -16.23 3.54 -23.39
C ASN A 18 -14.83 2.92 -23.56
N LYS A 19 -13.76 3.72 -23.36
CA LYS A 19 -12.39 3.22 -23.42
C LYS A 19 -12.07 2.19 -22.33
N ILE A 20 -12.59 2.37 -21.13
CA ILE A 20 -12.47 1.39 -20.04
C ILE A 20 -13.19 0.09 -20.43
N ALA A 21 -14.40 0.20 -20.99
CA ALA A 21 -15.18 -0.95 -21.45
C ALA A 21 -14.45 -1.76 -22.53
N GLU A 22 -13.79 -1.09 -23.49
CA GLU A 22 -12.98 -1.73 -24.54
C GLU A 22 -11.73 -2.43 -23.99
N VAL A 23 -11.00 -1.76 -23.10
CA VAL A 23 -9.64 -2.21 -22.71
C VAL A 23 -9.67 -3.17 -21.52
N VAL A 24 -10.56 -2.93 -20.54
CA VAL A 24 -10.61 -3.67 -19.27
C VAL A 24 -11.74 -4.70 -19.27
N GLY A 25 -12.81 -4.47 -20.05
CA GLY A 25 -14.00 -5.28 -20.10
C GLY A 25 -13.92 -6.58 -20.93
N GLY A 26 -12.79 -7.28 -20.95
CA GLY A 26 -12.64 -8.54 -21.70
C GLY A 26 -13.46 -9.72 -21.13
N GLU A 27 -13.48 -10.87 -21.83
CA GLU A 27 -14.18 -12.11 -21.40
C GLU A 27 -13.84 -12.55 -19.97
N ASN A 28 -12.58 -12.46 -19.59
CA ASN A 28 -12.09 -12.74 -18.24
C ASN A 28 -11.98 -11.50 -17.36
N GLY A 29 -12.43 -10.33 -17.87
CA GLY A 29 -12.39 -9.06 -17.17
C GLY A 29 -13.50 -8.93 -16.11
N PRO A 30 -13.46 -7.83 -15.34
CA PRO A 30 -14.51 -7.49 -14.40
C PRO A 30 -15.80 -7.07 -15.14
N ILE A 31 -16.92 -7.05 -14.43
CA ILE A 31 -18.13 -6.36 -14.90
C ILE A 31 -17.81 -4.86 -15.00
N ILE A 32 -18.10 -4.24 -16.15
CA ILE A 32 -17.99 -2.79 -16.33
C ILE A 32 -19.37 -2.18 -16.10
N CYS A 33 -19.44 -1.30 -15.12
CA CYS A 33 -20.64 -0.61 -14.69
C CYS A 33 -20.59 0.86 -15.11
N GLY A 34 -21.68 1.40 -15.57
CA GLY A 34 -21.85 2.83 -15.81
C GLY A 34 -23.03 3.39 -15.01
N LEU A 35 -22.87 4.61 -14.50
CA LEU A 35 -23.88 5.31 -13.73
C LEU A 35 -24.83 6.10 -14.64
N ALA A 36 -26.11 6.07 -14.32
CA ALA A 36 -27.16 6.79 -15.04
C ALA A 36 -28.27 7.26 -14.07
N ARG A 37 -28.73 8.49 -14.18
CA ARG A 37 -29.95 8.89 -13.50
C ARG A 37 -31.13 8.10 -14.07
N ALA A 38 -32.21 7.97 -13.31
CA ALA A 38 -33.46 7.35 -13.78
C ALA A 38 -34.14 8.20 -14.88
N SER A 39 -33.52 8.23 -16.06
CA SER A 39 -34.00 8.88 -17.26
C SER A 39 -33.56 8.12 -18.52
N THR A 40 -34.41 8.10 -19.54
CA THR A 40 -34.16 7.38 -20.79
C THR A 40 -32.84 7.79 -21.45
N ASN A 41 -32.53 9.10 -21.48
CA ASN A 41 -31.33 9.60 -22.13
C ASN A 41 -30.06 9.19 -21.42
N ASP A 42 -30.06 9.26 -20.08
CA ASP A 42 -28.90 8.85 -19.27
C ASP A 42 -28.64 7.34 -19.40
N ILE A 43 -29.70 6.52 -19.28
CA ILE A 43 -29.61 5.07 -19.39
C ILE A 43 -29.14 4.64 -20.78
N LYS A 44 -29.64 5.31 -21.84
CA LYS A 44 -29.20 5.05 -23.21
C LYS A 44 -27.69 5.37 -23.40
N ALA A 45 -27.26 6.55 -22.96
CA ALA A 45 -25.84 6.94 -23.05
C ALA A 45 -24.95 6.01 -22.23
N CYS A 46 -25.40 5.57 -21.06
CA CYS A 46 -24.71 4.60 -20.24
C CYS A 46 -24.53 3.27 -21.00
N TYR A 47 -25.63 2.72 -21.54
CA TYR A 47 -25.58 1.50 -22.34
C TYR A 47 -24.60 1.61 -23.52
N GLU A 48 -24.69 2.68 -24.29
CA GLU A 48 -23.82 2.90 -25.44
C GLU A 48 -22.32 2.93 -25.04
N ALA A 49 -22.01 3.56 -23.90
CA ALA A 49 -20.65 3.66 -23.41
C ALA A 49 -20.08 2.32 -22.91
N ILE A 50 -20.87 1.52 -22.19
CA ILE A 50 -20.42 0.23 -21.64
C ILE A 50 -20.57 -0.95 -22.61
N ASN A 51 -21.23 -0.73 -23.76
CA ASN A 51 -21.56 -1.80 -24.71
C ASN A 51 -20.38 -2.64 -25.20
N PRO A 52 -19.16 -2.12 -25.39
CA PRO A 52 -18.02 -2.93 -25.76
C PRO A 52 -17.65 -4.04 -24.76
N ALA A 53 -17.98 -3.89 -23.46
CA ALA A 53 -17.68 -4.90 -22.47
C ALA A 53 -18.65 -6.10 -22.59
N PRO A 54 -18.15 -7.36 -22.62
CA PRO A 54 -18.99 -8.56 -22.60
C PRO A 54 -19.84 -8.64 -21.32
N LYS A 55 -19.23 -8.33 -20.16
CA LYS A 55 -19.91 -8.26 -18.85
C LYS A 55 -20.15 -6.80 -18.52
N LYS A 56 -21.41 -6.38 -18.59
CA LYS A 56 -21.79 -4.98 -18.40
C LYS A 56 -22.97 -4.85 -17.45
N ARG A 57 -23.00 -3.73 -16.71
CA ARG A 57 -24.06 -3.39 -15.77
C ARG A 57 -24.48 -1.93 -15.97
N ILE A 58 -25.76 -1.66 -15.96
CA ILE A 58 -26.28 -0.30 -15.83
C ILE A 58 -26.64 -0.07 -14.37
N HIS A 59 -26.04 0.96 -13.76
CA HIS A 59 -26.37 1.43 -12.43
C HIS A 59 -27.25 2.68 -12.56
N THR A 60 -28.53 2.56 -12.21
CA THR A 60 -29.44 3.70 -12.23
C THR A 60 -29.95 4.03 -10.84
N PHE A 61 -30.28 5.31 -10.59
CA PHE A 61 -30.63 5.77 -9.26
C PHE A 61 -31.70 6.87 -9.29
N ILE A 62 -32.45 6.94 -8.20
CA ILE A 62 -33.35 8.07 -7.88
C ILE A 62 -33.36 8.25 -6.35
N ALA A 63 -33.50 9.49 -5.89
CA ALA A 63 -33.56 9.77 -4.47
C ALA A 63 -34.90 9.35 -3.86
N THR A 64 -34.86 8.84 -2.63
CA THR A 64 -36.03 8.34 -1.90
C THR A 64 -36.31 9.11 -0.60
N SER A 65 -35.38 9.95 -0.11
CA SER A 65 -35.63 10.76 1.09
C SER A 65 -36.54 11.97 0.78
N ASP A 66 -37.42 12.31 1.72
CA ASP A 66 -38.32 13.44 1.57
C ASP A 66 -37.60 14.78 1.35
N ILE A 67 -36.42 14.95 1.93
CA ILE A 67 -35.62 16.15 1.72
C ILE A 67 -35.13 16.27 0.27
N HIS A 68 -34.69 15.18 -0.34
CA HIS A 68 -34.29 15.18 -1.75
C HIS A 68 -35.49 15.26 -2.68
N LEU A 69 -36.58 14.58 -2.38
CA LEU A 69 -37.82 14.67 -3.18
C LEU A 69 -38.31 16.11 -3.26
N LYS A 70 -38.36 16.80 -2.11
CA LYS A 70 -38.88 18.17 -2.02
C LYS A 70 -37.95 19.21 -2.66
N HIS A 71 -36.65 19.16 -2.30
CA HIS A 71 -35.73 20.26 -2.62
C HIS A 71 -34.89 20.03 -3.88
N LYS A 72 -34.53 18.78 -4.18
CA LYS A 72 -33.68 18.40 -5.32
C LYS A 72 -34.54 18.01 -6.54
N LEU A 73 -35.42 17.03 -6.38
CA LEU A 73 -36.17 16.47 -7.48
C LEU A 73 -37.47 17.23 -7.78
N ARG A 74 -38.05 17.88 -6.77
CA ARG A 74 -39.38 18.51 -6.84
C ARG A 74 -40.47 17.51 -7.32
N LYS A 75 -40.43 16.31 -6.73
CA LYS A 75 -41.30 15.19 -7.03
C LYS A 75 -41.99 14.68 -5.76
N THR A 76 -43.11 14.02 -5.94
CA THR A 76 -43.79 13.30 -4.86
C THR A 76 -43.28 11.86 -4.75
N ARG A 77 -43.59 11.18 -3.65
CA ARG A 77 -43.32 9.73 -3.51
C ARG A 77 -44.07 8.94 -4.62
N ALA A 78 -45.30 9.33 -4.97
CA ALA A 78 -46.06 8.70 -6.06
C ALA A 78 -45.36 8.84 -7.42
N ASP A 79 -44.75 9.98 -7.71
CA ASP A 79 -43.95 10.14 -8.94
C ASP A 79 -42.80 9.15 -9.01
N VAL A 80 -42.11 8.94 -7.88
CA VAL A 80 -41.00 7.97 -7.81
C VAL A 80 -41.47 6.54 -8.03
N LEU A 81 -42.60 6.15 -7.43
CA LEU A 81 -43.20 4.84 -7.63
C LEU A 81 -43.63 4.57 -9.09
N CYS A 82 -43.87 5.61 -9.88
CA CYS A 82 -44.12 5.48 -11.33
C CYS A 82 -42.81 5.41 -12.14
N ILE A 83 -41.79 6.23 -11.77
CA ILE A 83 -40.52 6.34 -12.49
C ILE A 83 -39.67 5.06 -12.33
N VAL A 84 -39.60 4.48 -11.14
CA VAL A 84 -38.75 3.34 -10.85
C VAL A 84 -39.06 2.14 -11.76
N PRO A 85 -40.29 1.62 -11.84
CA PRO A 85 -40.57 0.49 -12.71
C PRO A 85 -40.34 0.80 -14.19
N GLU A 86 -40.66 2.02 -14.65
CA GLU A 86 -40.45 2.43 -16.03
C GLU A 86 -38.96 2.43 -16.39
N MET A 87 -38.09 3.07 -15.58
CA MET A 87 -36.69 3.23 -15.89
C MET A 87 -35.87 1.96 -15.65
N VAL A 88 -36.21 1.19 -14.61
CA VAL A 88 -35.55 -0.11 -14.38
C VAL A 88 -35.89 -1.11 -15.47
N SER A 89 -37.17 -1.19 -15.89
CA SER A 89 -37.57 -2.05 -17.02
C SER A 89 -36.92 -1.61 -18.34
N TYR A 90 -36.80 -0.30 -18.56
CA TYR A 90 -36.09 0.20 -19.73
C TYR A 90 -34.60 -0.19 -19.69
N ALA A 91 -33.93 -0.02 -18.58
CA ALA A 91 -32.53 -0.47 -18.43
C ALA A 91 -32.39 -1.99 -18.63
N LYS A 92 -33.32 -2.77 -18.07
CA LYS A 92 -33.40 -4.24 -18.22
C LYS A 92 -33.61 -4.68 -19.68
N SER A 93 -34.29 -3.88 -20.49
CA SER A 93 -34.42 -4.17 -21.91
C SER A 93 -33.12 -4.03 -22.71
N LEU A 94 -32.10 -3.37 -22.16
CA LEU A 94 -30.81 -3.13 -22.79
C LEU A 94 -29.71 -4.08 -22.29
N VAL A 95 -29.71 -4.43 -21.00
CA VAL A 95 -28.74 -5.36 -20.38
C VAL A 95 -29.40 -6.22 -19.32
N ASP A 96 -28.82 -7.39 -19.03
CA ASP A 96 -29.38 -8.32 -18.04
C ASP A 96 -29.06 -7.94 -16.58
N ASP A 97 -27.99 -7.24 -16.33
CA ASP A 97 -27.51 -6.92 -14.99
C ASP A 97 -27.77 -5.44 -14.68
N ILE A 98 -28.71 -5.19 -13.76
CA ILE A 98 -29.15 -3.85 -13.37
C ILE A 98 -28.91 -3.64 -11.88
N GLU A 99 -28.19 -2.58 -11.57
CA GLU A 99 -28.07 -2.05 -10.20
C GLU A 99 -28.98 -0.83 -10.05
N PHE A 100 -29.76 -0.84 -8.97
CA PHE A 100 -30.65 0.27 -8.64
C PHE A 100 -30.31 0.83 -7.26
N SER A 101 -30.02 2.14 -7.18
CA SER A 101 -29.77 2.87 -5.94
C SER A 101 -30.95 3.69 -5.48
N CYS A 102 -31.34 3.50 -4.23
CA CYS A 102 -32.25 4.38 -3.50
C CYS A 102 -31.44 5.55 -2.91
N GLU A 103 -31.12 6.59 -3.69
CA GLU A 103 -30.27 7.68 -3.21
C GLU A 103 -30.82 8.29 -1.90
N ASP A 104 -29.92 8.48 -0.92
CA ASP A 104 -30.22 8.96 0.42
C ASP A 104 -31.11 7.99 1.23
N ALA A 105 -30.91 6.68 1.02
CA ALA A 105 -31.68 5.62 1.67
C ALA A 105 -31.62 5.70 3.20
N SER A 106 -30.49 6.07 3.75
CA SER A 106 -30.28 6.18 5.21
C SER A 106 -31.18 7.22 5.89
N ARG A 107 -31.73 8.18 5.12
CA ARG A 107 -32.67 9.21 5.62
C ARG A 107 -34.08 9.09 5.03
N SER A 108 -34.36 8.01 4.32
CA SER A 108 -35.67 7.76 3.72
C SER A 108 -36.64 7.19 4.75
N ASP A 109 -37.94 7.43 4.51
CA ASP A 109 -38.98 6.74 5.26
C ASP A 109 -38.90 5.23 5.00
N PRO A 110 -38.87 4.38 6.03
CA PRO A 110 -38.62 2.95 5.87
C PRO A 110 -39.67 2.24 4.98
N GLU A 111 -40.95 2.51 5.19
CA GLU A 111 -42.00 1.83 4.44
C GLU A 111 -41.96 2.21 2.96
N PHE A 112 -41.77 3.49 2.66
CA PHE A 112 -41.56 3.95 1.30
C PHE A 112 -40.31 3.37 0.66
N LEU A 113 -39.22 3.27 1.41
CA LEU A 113 -37.96 2.63 0.93
C LEU A 113 -38.19 1.16 0.57
N TYR A 114 -38.91 0.40 1.40
CA TYR A 114 -39.23 -1.01 1.11
C TYR A 114 -40.08 -1.15 -0.14
N GLU A 115 -41.10 -0.30 -0.32
CA GLU A 115 -41.95 -0.28 -1.51
C GLU A 115 -41.13 -0.01 -2.79
N VAL A 116 -40.24 0.99 -2.76
CA VAL A 116 -39.36 1.32 -3.89
C VAL A 116 -38.43 0.16 -4.23
N ILE A 117 -37.83 -0.46 -3.24
CA ILE A 117 -36.94 -1.63 -3.43
C ILE A 117 -37.70 -2.78 -4.06
N GLN A 118 -38.87 -3.11 -3.52
CA GLN A 118 -39.72 -4.18 -4.05
C GLN A 118 -40.08 -3.96 -5.52
N LEU A 119 -40.46 -2.74 -5.87
CA LEU A 119 -40.79 -2.36 -7.25
C LEU A 119 -39.58 -2.45 -8.18
N ALA A 120 -38.41 -2.00 -7.73
CA ALA A 120 -37.18 -2.07 -8.52
C ALA A 120 -36.81 -3.52 -8.85
N ILE A 121 -36.87 -4.42 -7.86
CA ILE A 121 -36.59 -5.86 -8.05
C ILE A 121 -37.61 -6.47 -9.01
N THR A 122 -38.91 -6.23 -8.80
CA THR A 122 -39.97 -6.72 -9.67
C THR A 122 -39.80 -6.24 -11.11
N SER A 123 -39.21 -5.06 -11.30
CA SER A 123 -38.94 -4.46 -12.61
C SER A 123 -37.64 -4.94 -13.27
N GLY A 124 -36.89 -5.79 -12.59
CA GLY A 124 -35.69 -6.47 -13.11
C GLY A 124 -34.35 -6.02 -12.57
N ALA A 125 -34.31 -5.26 -11.46
CA ALA A 125 -33.05 -4.97 -10.77
C ALA A 125 -32.49 -6.26 -10.16
N THR A 126 -31.22 -6.54 -10.43
CA THR A 126 -30.47 -7.70 -9.92
C THR A 126 -29.63 -7.37 -8.69
N THR A 127 -29.39 -6.08 -8.48
CA THR A 127 -28.65 -5.54 -7.34
C THR A 127 -29.38 -4.29 -6.83
N ILE A 128 -29.59 -4.23 -5.52
CA ILE A 128 -30.19 -3.07 -4.84
C ILE A 128 -29.10 -2.42 -4.00
N ASN A 129 -28.76 -1.19 -4.30
CA ASN A 129 -27.75 -0.44 -3.58
C ASN A 129 -28.38 0.53 -2.58
N ILE A 130 -27.90 0.49 -1.35
CA ILE A 130 -28.39 1.25 -0.20
C ILE A 130 -27.33 2.27 0.20
N PRO A 131 -27.45 3.54 -0.24
CA PRO A 131 -26.44 4.54 0.04
C PRO A 131 -26.69 5.31 1.35
N ASP A 132 -25.62 5.43 2.15
CA ASP A 132 -25.48 6.47 3.16
C ASP A 132 -24.86 7.71 2.51
N THR A 133 -25.66 8.41 1.75
CA THR A 133 -25.25 9.47 0.81
C THR A 133 -24.56 10.64 1.49
N VAL A 134 -24.88 10.93 2.74
CA VAL A 134 -24.29 12.05 3.50
C VAL A 134 -23.38 11.58 4.63
N GLY A 135 -23.14 10.27 4.73
CA GLY A 135 -22.18 9.70 5.68
C GLY A 135 -22.53 9.96 7.16
N PHE A 136 -23.84 9.90 7.50
CA PHE A 136 -24.28 10.32 8.82
C PHE A 136 -24.65 9.17 9.78
N THR A 137 -24.77 7.95 9.26
CA THR A 137 -25.12 6.79 10.08
C THR A 137 -23.97 6.27 10.91
N THR A 138 -24.30 5.71 12.06
CA THR A 138 -23.40 4.87 12.84
C THR A 138 -23.45 3.42 12.38
N PRO A 139 -22.45 2.56 12.67
CA PRO A 139 -22.45 1.17 12.22
C PRO A 139 -23.69 0.38 12.65
N SER A 140 -24.18 0.58 13.87
CA SER A 140 -25.38 -0.11 14.36
C SER A 140 -26.65 0.34 13.64
N GLU A 141 -26.78 1.63 13.32
CA GLU A 141 -27.92 2.16 12.56
C GLU A 141 -27.90 1.63 11.12
N PHE A 142 -26.75 1.68 10.46
CA PHE A 142 -26.63 1.21 9.08
C PHE A 142 -26.81 -0.30 8.97
N GLY A 143 -26.22 -1.07 9.89
CA GLY A 143 -26.46 -2.52 9.97
C GLY A 143 -27.93 -2.87 10.22
N LYS A 144 -28.61 -2.11 11.10
CA LYS A 144 -30.03 -2.28 11.34
C LYS A 144 -30.87 -1.99 10.11
N LEU A 145 -30.55 -0.94 9.34
CA LEU A 145 -31.22 -0.62 8.09
C LEU A 145 -31.15 -1.80 7.11
N ILE A 146 -29.98 -2.40 6.92
CA ILE A 146 -29.79 -3.57 6.04
C ILE A 146 -30.56 -4.79 6.57
N PHE A 147 -30.53 -5.03 7.88
CA PHE A 147 -31.33 -6.10 8.49
C PHE A 147 -32.83 -5.91 8.28
N ASP A 148 -33.34 -4.69 8.48
CA ASP A 148 -34.76 -4.38 8.31
C ASP A 148 -35.20 -4.52 6.84
N ILE A 149 -34.36 -4.11 5.87
CA ILE A 149 -34.60 -4.33 4.43
C ILE A 149 -34.71 -5.83 4.14
N ASN A 150 -33.76 -6.63 4.60
CA ASN A 150 -33.78 -8.09 4.44
C ASN A 150 -35.06 -8.74 5.01
N LYS A 151 -35.57 -8.20 6.09
CA LYS A 151 -36.74 -8.73 6.77
C LYS A 151 -38.07 -8.31 6.13
N ASN A 152 -38.17 -7.06 5.65
CA ASN A 152 -39.44 -6.42 5.31
C ASN A 152 -39.70 -6.32 3.80
N VAL A 153 -38.68 -6.48 2.95
CA VAL A 153 -38.86 -6.48 1.49
C VAL A 153 -39.12 -7.91 1.02
N PRO A 154 -40.34 -8.21 0.50
CA PRO A 154 -40.78 -9.61 0.26
C PRO A 154 -39.95 -10.39 -0.78
N ASN A 155 -39.40 -9.68 -1.78
CA ASN A 155 -38.62 -10.27 -2.89
C ASN A 155 -37.10 -9.96 -2.82
N ILE A 156 -36.60 -9.63 -1.65
CA ILE A 156 -35.19 -9.21 -1.50
C ILE A 156 -34.19 -10.32 -1.86
N ASP A 157 -34.57 -11.59 -1.68
CA ASP A 157 -33.74 -12.74 -2.00
C ASP A 157 -33.49 -12.90 -3.52
N GLU A 158 -34.24 -12.21 -4.37
CA GLU A 158 -34.05 -12.18 -5.83
C GLU A 158 -32.93 -11.21 -6.26
N ALA A 159 -32.41 -10.38 -5.34
CA ALA A 159 -31.38 -9.39 -5.63
C ALA A 159 -30.21 -9.43 -4.64
N ILE A 160 -29.06 -8.92 -5.07
CA ILE A 160 -27.90 -8.69 -4.20
C ILE A 160 -28.08 -7.35 -3.48
N ILE A 161 -27.94 -7.33 -2.17
CA ILE A 161 -27.86 -6.06 -1.44
C ILE A 161 -26.44 -5.52 -1.57
N SER A 162 -26.34 -4.34 -2.16
CA SER A 162 -25.15 -3.50 -2.25
C SER A 162 -25.24 -2.36 -1.25
N VAL A 163 -24.10 -1.86 -0.79
CA VAL A 163 -24.03 -0.65 0.03
C VAL A 163 -23.02 0.32 -0.54
N HIS A 164 -23.38 1.59 -0.46
CA HIS A 164 -22.56 2.75 -0.80
C HIS A 164 -22.54 3.73 0.38
N GLY A 165 -21.48 4.50 0.56
CA GLY A 165 -21.46 5.48 1.64
C GLY A 165 -20.26 6.41 1.63
N HIS A 166 -20.51 7.63 2.13
CA HIS A 166 -19.50 8.65 2.31
C HIS A 166 -18.93 8.63 3.73
N ASN A 167 -17.76 9.22 3.88
CA ASN A 167 -16.95 9.10 5.09
C ASN A 167 -16.98 10.38 5.97
N ASP A 168 -18.08 11.12 5.93
CA ASP A 168 -18.20 12.43 6.59
C ASP A 168 -17.96 12.35 8.10
N LEU A 169 -18.41 11.28 8.75
CA LEU A 169 -18.15 11.00 10.16
C LEU A 169 -16.94 10.06 10.40
N GLY A 170 -16.21 9.66 9.36
CA GLY A 170 -15.11 8.71 9.47
C GLY A 170 -15.54 7.26 9.72
N LEU A 171 -16.79 6.90 9.42
CA LEU A 171 -17.38 5.61 9.77
C LEU A 171 -17.72 4.71 8.57
N ALA A 172 -17.47 5.14 7.34
CA ALA A 172 -17.91 4.42 6.15
C ALA A 172 -17.45 2.95 6.11
N VAL A 173 -16.19 2.67 6.42
CA VAL A 173 -15.66 1.30 6.49
C VAL A 173 -16.35 0.48 7.57
N ALA A 174 -16.53 1.05 8.76
CA ALA A 174 -17.20 0.37 9.87
C ALA A 174 -18.68 0.08 9.56
N ASN A 175 -19.38 1.04 8.94
CA ASN A 175 -20.75 0.88 8.47
C ASN A 175 -20.87 -0.29 7.48
N PHE A 176 -19.95 -0.41 6.54
CA PHE A 176 -19.95 -1.46 5.54
C PHE A 176 -19.66 -2.85 6.11
N LEU A 177 -18.75 -2.94 7.06
CA LEU A 177 -18.49 -4.19 7.76
C LEU A 177 -19.72 -4.65 8.55
N GLU A 178 -20.45 -3.72 9.16
CA GLU A 178 -21.69 -4.04 9.85
C GLU A 178 -22.82 -4.39 8.88
N ALA A 179 -22.92 -3.70 7.75
CA ALA A 179 -23.86 -4.05 6.66
C ALA A 179 -23.61 -5.46 6.11
N ALA A 180 -22.34 -5.84 5.92
CA ALA A 180 -21.97 -7.17 5.47
C ALA A 180 -22.43 -8.28 6.44
N LYS A 181 -22.37 -8.04 7.76
CA LYS A 181 -22.90 -8.95 8.78
C LYS A 181 -24.42 -9.12 8.67
N ASN A 182 -25.12 -8.08 8.26
CA ASN A 182 -26.58 -8.02 8.19
C ASN A 182 -27.16 -8.34 6.79
N GLY A 183 -26.33 -8.80 5.84
CA GLY A 183 -26.84 -9.34 4.57
C GLY A 183 -26.31 -8.66 3.31
N ALA A 184 -25.60 -7.53 3.39
CA ALA A 184 -24.96 -6.94 2.22
C ALA A 184 -23.89 -7.88 1.64
N ARG A 185 -23.82 -7.96 0.31
CA ARG A 185 -22.88 -8.84 -0.41
C ARG A 185 -22.05 -8.10 -1.45
N GLN A 186 -22.40 -6.85 -1.75
CA GLN A 186 -21.59 -5.91 -2.52
C GLN A 186 -21.29 -4.69 -1.65
N LEU A 187 -20.02 -4.26 -1.62
CA LEU A 187 -19.53 -3.12 -0.85
C LEU A 187 -18.83 -2.17 -1.82
N GLU A 188 -19.45 -1.04 -2.13
CA GLU A 188 -18.88 -0.04 -3.04
C GLU A 188 -17.82 0.78 -2.32
N CYS A 189 -16.61 0.75 -2.81
CA CYS A 189 -15.48 1.39 -2.18
C CYS A 189 -14.51 1.96 -3.21
N THR A 190 -13.64 2.86 -2.79
CA THR A 190 -12.67 3.50 -3.67
C THR A 190 -11.24 3.31 -3.15
N ILE A 191 -10.28 3.29 -4.06
CA ILE A 191 -8.86 3.27 -3.69
C ILE A 191 -8.55 4.54 -2.89
N ASN A 192 -7.86 4.39 -1.75
CA ASN A 192 -7.53 5.46 -0.80
C ASN A 192 -8.76 6.16 -0.18
N GLY A 193 -9.96 5.63 -0.38
CA GLY A 193 -11.19 6.28 0.06
C GLY A 193 -11.49 7.60 -0.66
N ILE A 194 -10.94 7.84 -1.85
CA ILE A 194 -11.21 9.07 -2.61
C ILE A 194 -12.69 9.19 -2.94
N GLY A 195 -13.20 10.42 -3.00
CA GLY A 195 -14.60 10.69 -3.29
C GLY A 195 -14.99 12.11 -2.90
N GLU A 196 -16.28 12.40 -2.95
CA GLU A 196 -16.83 13.70 -2.56
C GLU A 196 -16.62 13.97 -1.06
N ARG A 197 -16.46 15.23 -0.71
CA ARG A 197 -16.32 15.73 0.67
C ARG A 197 -15.20 15.03 1.44
N ALA A 198 -15.54 14.15 2.40
CA ALA A 198 -14.58 13.36 3.18
C ALA A 198 -14.20 12.02 2.52
N GLY A 199 -14.68 11.77 1.29
CA GLY A 199 -14.43 10.56 0.54
C GLY A 199 -15.44 9.44 0.79
N ASN A 200 -15.13 8.26 0.27
CA ASN A 200 -15.93 7.05 0.37
C ASN A 200 -15.29 6.02 1.32
N ALA A 201 -15.92 4.86 1.47
CA ALA A 201 -15.28 3.73 2.12
C ALA A 201 -13.98 3.33 1.39
N SER A 202 -12.93 3.10 2.14
CA SER A 202 -11.59 2.79 1.65
C SER A 202 -11.49 1.31 1.26
N LEU A 203 -11.16 1.00 0.00
CA LEU A 203 -11.05 -0.38 -0.48
C LEU A 203 -10.01 -1.17 0.32
N GLU A 204 -8.82 -0.63 0.51
CA GLU A 204 -7.72 -1.27 1.21
C GLU A 204 -8.08 -1.62 2.66
N GLU A 205 -8.82 -0.74 3.34
CA GLU A 205 -9.25 -0.95 4.72
C GLU A 205 -10.32 -2.05 4.81
N LEU A 206 -11.32 -2.03 3.91
CA LEU A 206 -12.35 -3.07 3.84
C LEU A 206 -11.75 -4.45 3.52
N VAL A 207 -10.91 -4.51 2.47
CA VAL A 207 -10.29 -5.76 2.03
C VAL A 207 -9.42 -6.35 3.13
N MET A 208 -8.59 -5.53 3.78
CA MET A 208 -7.70 -6.02 4.84
C MET A 208 -8.45 -6.36 6.13
N ALA A 209 -9.53 -5.64 6.49
CA ALA A 209 -10.38 -6.03 7.59
C ALA A 209 -11.02 -7.42 7.37
N LEU A 210 -11.55 -7.67 6.18
CA LEU A 210 -12.11 -8.98 5.80
C LEU A 210 -11.02 -10.06 5.74
N HIS A 211 -9.82 -9.75 5.27
CA HIS A 211 -8.70 -10.68 5.19
C HIS A 211 -8.21 -11.10 6.58
N VAL A 212 -7.90 -10.15 7.45
CA VAL A 212 -7.37 -10.40 8.81
C VAL A 212 -8.42 -11.04 9.72
N ARG A 213 -9.67 -10.63 9.60
CA ARG A 213 -10.76 -11.12 10.43
C ARG A 213 -11.64 -12.15 9.73
N LYS A 214 -11.08 -12.87 8.76
CA LYS A 214 -11.79 -13.85 7.93
C LYS A 214 -12.57 -14.89 8.77
N SER A 215 -11.97 -15.43 9.80
CA SER A 215 -12.64 -16.41 10.68
C SER A 215 -13.91 -15.83 11.35
N PHE A 216 -13.83 -14.56 11.78
CA PHE A 216 -14.96 -13.85 12.35
C PHE A 216 -16.09 -13.64 11.31
N PHE A 217 -15.74 -13.16 10.12
CA PHE A 217 -16.75 -12.88 9.09
C PHE A 217 -17.33 -14.14 8.44
N ASN A 218 -16.58 -15.22 8.35
CA ASN A 218 -17.07 -16.50 7.78
C ASN A 218 -18.39 -16.95 8.40
N SER A 219 -18.58 -16.77 9.72
CA SER A 219 -19.82 -17.17 10.42
C SER A 219 -21.07 -16.44 9.89
N PHE A 220 -20.93 -15.19 9.47
CA PHE A 220 -22.02 -14.38 8.89
C PHE A 220 -22.30 -14.71 7.42
N PHE A 221 -21.40 -15.42 6.76
CA PHE A 221 -21.55 -15.86 5.37
C PHE A 221 -21.91 -17.35 5.26
N GLY A 222 -22.31 -17.99 6.37
CA GLY A 222 -22.67 -19.40 6.39
C GLY A 222 -21.50 -20.35 6.11
N ARG A 223 -20.26 -19.90 6.40
CA ARG A 223 -19.03 -20.66 6.20
C ARG A 223 -18.44 -21.10 7.54
N SER A 224 -17.69 -22.22 7.55
CA SER A 224 -16.87 -22.57 8.72
C SER A 224 -15.86 -21.46 9.02
N SER A 225 -15.61 -21.19 10.32
CA SER A 225 -14.59 -20.25 10.78
C SER A 225 -13.23 -20.49 10.10
N ASP A 226 -12.88 -21.75 9.88
CA ASP A 226 -11.61 -22.22 9.34
C ASP A 226 -11.61 -22.38 7.82
N SER A 227 -12.68 -21.94 7.13
CA SER A 227 -12.76 -22.01 5.68
C SER A 227 -11.52 -21.38 5.01
N PRO A 228 -10.81 -22.10 4.13
CA PRO A 228 -9.63 -21.56 3.44
C PRO A 228 -10.00 -20.51 2.39
N THR A 229 -11.25 -20.51 1.91
CA THR A 229 -11.71 -19.62 0.82
C THR A 229 -11.67 -18.15 1.24
N PRO A 230 -11.00 -17.26 0.50
CA PRO A 230 -11.00 -15.84 0.80
C PRO A 230 -12.40 -15.24 0.67
N LEU A 231 -12.67 -14.16 1.41
CA LEU A 231 -13.94 -13.42 1.33
C LEU A 231 -14.02 -12.49 0.14
N THR A 232 -12.88 -12.17 -0.46
CA THR A 232 -12.75 -11.36 -1.68
C THR A 232 -11.65 -11.94 -2.57
N ALA A 233 -11.76 -11.75 -3.87
CA ALA A 233 -10.75 -12.16 -4.85
C ALA A 233 -9.69 -11.06 -5.12
N ILE A 234 -9.70 -9.96 -4.38
CA ILE A 234 -8.72 -8.89 -4.55
C ILE A 234 -7.36 -9.37 -4.05
N ARG A 235 -6.34 -9.20 -4.90
CA ARG A 235 -4.95 -9.51 -4.58
C ARG A 235 -4.39 -8.43 -3.67
N THR A 236 -4.21 -8.79 -2.40
CA THR A 236 -3.79 -7.84 -1.36
C THR A 236 -2.39 -7.30 -1.59
N GLU A 237 -1.50 -8.08 -2.20
CA GLU A 237 -0.13 -7.69 -2.55
C GLU A 237 -0.03 -6.53 -3.55
N GLU A 238 -1.09 -6.21 -4.28
CA GLU A 238 -1.16 -5.08 -5.20
C GLU A 238 -1.67 -3.77 -4.55
N ILE A 239 -2.12 -3.83 -3.31
CA ILE A 239 -2.78 -2.70 -2.63
C ILE A 239 -1.89 -1.46 -2.58
N THR A 240 -0.67 -1.59 -2.06
CA THR A 240 0.24 -0.43 -1.90
C THR A 240 0.63 0.18 -3.25
N LYS A 241 0.88 -0.66 -4.25
CA LYS A 241 1.22 -0.22 -5.60
C LYS A 241 0.04 0.53 -6.24
N THR A 242 -1.17 0.00 -6.11
CA THR A 242 -2.39 0.63 -6.63
C THR A 242 -2.69 1.95 -5.92
N SER A 243 -2.54 1.99 -4.59
CA SER A 243 -2.71 3.21 -3.79
C SER A 243 -1.76 4.34 -4.27
N ARG A 244 -0.48 4.02 -4.48
CA ARG A 244 0.52 4.97 -4.99
C ARG A 244 0.19 5.45 -6.40
N LEU A 245 -0.24 4.54 -7.28
CA LEU A 245 -0.62 4.88 -8.65
C LEU A 245 -1.78 5.88 -8.66
N VAL A 246 -2.84 5.61 -7.89
CA VAL A 246 -4.01 6.49 -7.79
C VAL A 246 -3.62 7.84 -7.19
N SER A 247 -2.81 7.86 -6.13
CA SER A 247 -2.30 9.11 -5.53
C SER A 247 -1.54 9.96 -6.55
N ASN A 248 -0.66 9.34 -7.33
CA ASN A 248 0.13 10.03 -8.36
C ASN A 248 -0.75 10.57 -9.50
N LEU A 249 -1.74 9.80 -9.97
CA LEU A 249 -2.62 10.21 -11.06
C LEU A 249 -3.60 11.30 -10.67
N THR A 250 -4.07 11.28 -9.43
CA THR A 250 -5.08 12.24 -8.93
C THR A 250 -4.46 13.47 -8.28
N GLY A 251 -3.18 13.42 -7.90
CA GLY A 251 -2.52 14.43 -7.09
C GLY A 251 -2.98 14.45 -5.61
N MET A 252 -3.86 13.52 -5.20
CA MET A 252 -4.35 13.42 -3.83
C MET A 252 -3.40 12.56 -2.99
N ASN A 253 -2.58 13.20 -2.17
CA ASN A 253 -1.61 12.52 -1.32
C ASN A 253 -2.28 11.74 -0.19
N VAL A 254 -1.78 10.52 0.05
CA VAL A 254 -2.19 9.69 1.17
C VAL A 254 -1.57 10.22 2.46
N GLN A 255 -2.38 10.38 3.50
CA GLN A 255 -1.88 10.79 4.82
C GLN A 255 -0.89 9.74 5.37
N PRO A 256 0.23 10.16 6.00
CA PRO A 256 1.23 9.22 6.52
C PRO A 256 0.68 8.17 7.50
N ASN A 257 -0.32 8.54 8.30
CA ASN A 257 -0.97 7.67 9.28
C ASN A 257 -2.23 6.95 8.76
N LYS A 258 -2.52 7.02 7.43
CA LYS A 258 -3.66 6.29 6.88
C LYS A 258 -3.45 4.78 7.07
N ALA A 259 -4.48 4.11 7.54
CA ALA A 259 -4.44 2.66 7.72
C ALA A 259 -4.05 1.94 6.41
N ILE A 260 -3.31 0.87 6.51
CA ILE A 260 -2.87 -0.04 5.44
C ILE A 260 -1.82 0.55 4.48
N VAL A 261 -2.04 1.76 3.94
CA VAL A 261 -1.23 2.32 2.82
C VAL A 261 -0.42 3.56 3.19
N GLY A 262 -0.64 4.13 4.37
CA GLY A 262 0.12 5.28 4.85
C GLY A 262 1.59 4.93 5.11
N ALA A 263 2.48 5.89 4.95
CA ALA A 263 3.92 5.70 5.13
C ALA A 263 4.31 5.18 6.54
N ASN A 264 3.48 5.49 7.54
CA ASN A 264 3.69 5.09 8.94
C ASN A 264 2.88 3.82 9.33
N ALA A 265 2.07 3.25 8.41
CA ALA A 265 1.16 2.16 8.76
C ALA A 265 1.86 0.91 9.33
N PHE A 266 3.14 0.72 8.97
CA PHE A 266 3.99 -0.39 9.42
C PHE A 266 5.28 0.11 10.09
N ALA A 267 5.26 1.32 10.66
CA ALA A 267 6.41 1.90 11.34
C ALA A 267 6.23 1.82 12.86
N HIS A 268 7.26 1.38 13.55
CA HIS A 268 7.34 1.36 15.01
C HIS A 268 8.43 2.32 15.49
N GLU A 269 8.07 3.33 16.28
CA GLU A 269 9.00 4.31 16.85
C GLU A 269 9.27 4.05 18.34
N SER A 270 8.26 3.58 19.09
CA SER A 270 8.38 3.31 20.52
C SER A 270 9.33 2.14 20.79
N GLY A 271 10.29 2.33 21.70
CA GLY A 271 11.27 1.29 22.06
C GLY A 271 10.64 0.01 22.62
N ILE A 272 9.51 0.12 23.34
CA ILE A 272 8.76 -1.06 23.85
C ILE A 272 8.16 -1.85 22.68
N HIS A 273 7.58 -1.16 21.69
CA HIS A 273 7.01 -1.80 20.51
C HIS A 273 8.11 -2.42 19.66
N GLN A 274 9.21 -1.71 19.43
CA GLN A 274 10.36 -2.22 18.66
C GLN A 274 10.96 -3.48 19.29
N ASP A 275 11.16 -3.50 20.61
CA ASP A 275 11.65 -4.67 21.33
C ASP A 275 10.68 -5.86 21.23
N GLY A 276 9.37 -5.60 21.32
CA GLY A 276 8.34 -6.60 21.12
C GLY A 276 8.37 -7.22 19.71
N VAL A 277 8.39 -6.36 18.67
CA VAL A 277 8.41 -6.79 17.27
C VAL A 277 9.67 -7.58 16.94
N LEU A 278 10.86 -7.16 17.46
CA LEU A 278 12.11 -7.89 17.27
C LEU A 278 12.09 -9.30 17.88
N LYS A 279 11.38 -9.47 19.00
CA LYS A 279 11.21 -10.78 19.65
C LYS A 279 10.16 -11.64 18.94
N ASN A 280 9.01 -11.05 18.61
CA ASN A 280 7.95 -11.69 17.83
C ASN A 280 7.04 -10.61 17.23
N ARG A 281 6.95 -10.57 15.90
CA ARG A 281 6.12 -9.59 15.17
C ARG A 281 4.66 -9.57 15.63
N LEU A 282 4.09 -10.72 15.96
CA LEU A 282 2.69 -10.83 16.41
C LEU A 282 2.38 -10.09 17.71
N THR A 283 3.39 -9.57 18.43
CA THR A 283 3.15 -8.77 19.64
C THR A 283 2.48 -7.44 19.34
N TYR A 284 2.76 -6.84 18.16
CA TYR A 284 2.23 -5.53 17.77
C TYR A 284 1.77 -5.44 16.31
N GLU A 285 1.93 -6.50 15.53
CA GLU A 285 1.54 -6.53 14.12
C GLU A 285 0.45 -7.56 13.87
N ILE A 286 -0.69 -7.10 13.36
CA ILE A 286 -1.81 -7.96 12.92
C ILE A 286 -1.78 -8.24 11.42
N ILE A 287 -0.93 -7.52 10.68
CA ILE A 287 -0.76 -7.61 9.22
C ILE A 287 0.74 -7.62 8.94
N ASP A 288 1.19 -8.60 8.15
CA ASP A 288 2.54 -8.56 7.58
C ASP A 288 2.56 -7.55 6.42
N ALA A 289 3.55 -6.66 6.41
CA ALA A 289 3.72 -5.65 5.35
C ALA A 289 3.78 -6.27 3.95
N LYS A 290 4.34 -7.47 3.82
CA LYS A 290 4.39 -8.22 2.55
C LYS A 290 3.01 -8.57 2.01
N THR A 291 2.02 -8.77 2.89
CA THR A 291 0.63 -9.05 2.48
C THR A 291 0.02 -7.90 1.67
N VAL A 292 0.49 -6.69 1.88
CA VAL A 292 0.00 -5.49 1.15
C VAL A 292 0.99 -4.98 0.10
N GLY A 293 2.03 -5.77 -0.23
CA GLY A 293 3.00 -5.47 -1.27
C GLY A 293 4.15 -4.54 -0.84
N LEU A 294 4.47 -4.49 0.45
CA LEU A 294 5.67 -3.84 0.95
C LEU A 294 6.77 -4.88 1.21
N ASN A 295 8.02 -4.52 0.93
CA ASN A 295 9.14 -5.48 1.05
C ASN A 295 9.47 -5.80 2.51
N ASP A 296 9.38 -4.82 3.42
CA ASP A 296 9.63 -5.00 4.85
C ASP A 296 9.05 -3.86 5.70
N ASN A 297 8.93 -4.10 7.02
CA ASN A 297 8.53 -3.09 7.98
C ASN A 297 9.72 -2.18 8.31
N LYS A 298 9.50 -0.87 8.36
CA LYS A 298 10.54 0.09 8.74
C LYS A 298 10.56 0.26 10.26
N ILE A 299 11.67 -0.09 10.90
CA ILE A 299 11.98 0.38 12.25
C ILE A 299 12.52 1.81 12.08
N SER A 300 11.67 2.81 12.34
CA SER A 300 12.10 4.21 12.36
C SER A 300 12.81 4.49 13.68
N LEU A 301 14.05 4.97 13.61
CA LEU A 301 14.81 5.36 14.79
C LEU A 301 14.54 6.82 15.14
N GLY A 302 14.16 7.06 16.39
CA GLY A 302 13.85 8.37 16.90
C GLY A 302 13.99 8.44 18.42
N LYS A 303 13.54 9.54 19.02
CA LYS A 303 13.66 9.84 20.46
C LYS A 303 13.17 8.68 21.36
N LEU A 304 12.12 7.96 20.95
CA LEU A 304 11.50 6.90 21.73
C LEU A 304 12.14 5.51 21.49
N SER A 305 13.06 5.39 20.52
CA SER A 305 13.72 4.12 20.22
C SER A 305 14.58 3.63 21.37
N GLY A 306 14.49 2.33 21.65
CA GLY A 306 15.26 1.63 22.65
C GLY A 306 16.61 1.14 22.13
N ARG A 307 17.48 0.68 23.07
CA ARG A 307 18.81 0.16 22.74
C ARG A 307 18.78 -1.04 21.78
N SER A 308 17.79 -1.93 21.94
CA SER A 308 17.64 -3.12 21.07
C SER A 308 17.41 -2.74 19.60
N ALA A 309 16.62 -1.70 19.35
CA ALA A 309 16.36 -1.21 17.98
C ALA A 309 17.59 -0.57 17.35
N VAL A 310 18.33 0.25 18.11
CA VAL A 310 19.59 0.85 17.65
C VAL A 310 20.63 -0.24 17.35
N ARG A 311 20.73 -1.23 18.23
CA ARG A 311 21.61 -2.38 18.03
C ARG A 311 21.27 -3.15 16.76
N ALA A 312 19.99 -3.53 16.61
CA ALA A 312 19.53 -4.27 15.43
C ALA A 312 19.83 -3.51 14.13
N ARG A 313 19.62 -2.17 14.13
CA ARG A 313 19.91 -1.35 12.94
C ARG A 313 21.41 -1.28 12.66
N LEU A 314 22.23 -1.14 13.69
CA LEU A 314 23.70 -1.15 13.53
C LEU A 314 24.21 -2.51 13.03
N GLU A 315 23.65 -3.62 13.53
CA GLU A 315 23.95 -4.97 13.04
C GLU A 315 23.53 -5.14 11.55
N GLU A 316 22.36 -4.64 11.15
CA GLU A 316 21.93 -4.60 9.73
C GLU A 316 22.88 -3.77 8.85
N MET A 317 23.46 -2.70 9.40
CA MET A 317 24.44 -1.87 8.72
C MET A 317 25.87 -2.48 8.73
N GLY A 318 26.05 -3.62 9.38
CA GLY A 318 27.32 -4.34 9.44
C GLY A 318 28.22 -3.96 10.62
N TYR A 319 27.71 -3.21 11.60
CA TYR A 319 28.44 -2.86 12.82
C TYR A 319 28.13 -3.87 13.93
N ASP A 320 29.17 -4.59 14.38
CA ASP A 320 29.11 -5.48 15.54
C ASP A 320 29.82 -4.81 16.71
N LEU A 321 29.05 -4.19 17.60
CA LEU A 321 29.56 -3.43 18.73
C LEU A 321 29.59 -4.27 20.00
N SER A 322 30.64 -4.08 20.82
CA SER A 322 30.65 -4.59 22.19
C SER A 322 29.51 -3.98 23.01
N ARG A 323 29.19 -4.57 24.16
CA ARG A 323 28.14 -4.04 25.06
C ARG A 323 28.46 -2.63 25.56
N GLU A 324 29.72 -2.31 25.77
CA GLU A 324 30.22 -1.02 26.25
C GLU A 324 30.11 0.02 25.13
N ASP A 325 30.62 -0.28 23.94
CA ASP A 325 30.56 0.59 22.76
C ASP A 325 29.10 0.89 22.36
N LEU A 326 28.20 -0.11 22.45
CA LEU A 326 26.79 0.08 22.20
C LEU A 326 26.14 1.03 23.22
N ASN A 327 26.55 0.98 24.50
CA ASN A 327 26.01 1.89 25.52
C ASN A 327 26.40 3.33 25.23
N ASP A 328 27.63 3.56 24.84
CA ASP A 328 28.13 4.90 24.49
C ASP A 328 27.52 5.42 23.20
N ALA A 329 27.44 4.57 22.17
CA ALA A 329 26.74 4.89 20.93
C ALA A 329 25.26 5.22 21.20
N PHE A 330 24.60 4.48 22.10
CA PHE A 330 23.21 4.72 22.46
C PHE A 330 23.02 6.03 23.25
N ALA A 331 23.93 6.41 24.13
CA ALA A 331 23.87 7.70 24.82
C ALA A 331 23.94 8.87 23.82
N ARG A 332 24.89 8.82 22.88
CA ARG A 332 25.02 9.82 21.80
C ARG A 332 23.81 9.82 20.86
N PHE A 333 23.28 8.63 20.55
CA PHE A 333 22.03 8.51 19.78
C PHE A 333 20.88 9.26 20.47
N LYS A 334 20.73 9.13 21.79
CA LYS A 334 19.69 9.83 22.55
C LYS A 334 19.89 11.34 22.50
N ASP A 335 21.09 11.83 22.67
CA ASP A 335 21.41 13.27 22.58
C ASP A 335 21.09 13.83 21.19
N LEU A 336 21.37 13.07 20.14
CA LEU A 336 21.02 13.46 18.77
C LEU A 336 19.52 13.41 18.51
N ALA A 337 18.84 12.36 18.98
CA ALA A 337 17.41 12.16 18.81
C ALA A 337 16.55 13.20 19.58
N ASP A 338 17.10 13.82 20.61
CA ASP A 338 16.46 14.96 21.30
C ASP A 338 16.47 16.25 20.45
N ARG A 339 17.43 16.35 19.54
CA ARG A 339 17.62 17.54 18.67
C ARG A 339 17.10 17.35 17.25
N LYS A 340 17.00 16.10 16.77
CA LYS A 340 16.62 15.74 15.40
C LYS A 340 15.45 14.76 15.41
N ARG A 341 14.39 15.09 14.67
CA ARG A 341 13.14 14.31 14.66
C ARG A 341 13.29 12.91 14.05
N GLU A 342 14.08 12.77 13.01
CA GLU A 342 14.31 11.51 12.30
C GLU A 342 15.81 11.24 12.25
N ILE A 343 16.23 10.09 12.76
CA ILE A 343 17.63 9.65 12.75
C ILE A 343 17.85 8.75 11.54
N THR A 344 18.79 9.16 10.71
CA THR A 344 19.16 8.45 9.49
C THR A 344 20.30 7.45 9.77
N ASP A 345 20.52 6.52 8.85
CA ASP A 345 21.66 5.58 8.91
C ASP A 345 23.00 6.34 8.99
N ARG A 346 23.11 7.48 8.30
CA ARG A 346 24.30 8.35 8.33
C ARG A 346 24.57 8.93 9.72
N ASP A 347 23.50 9.30 10.44
CA ASP A 347 23.62 9.79 11.80
C ASP A 347 24.14 8.69 12.72
N LEU A 348 23.65 7.45 12.54
CA LEU A 348 24.15 6.29 13.28
C LEU A 348 25.63 6.01 12.97
N GLU A 349 26.00 6.11 11.71
CA GLU A 349 27.38 5.96 11.28
C GLU A 349 28.31 7.01 11.89
N ALA A 350 27.88 8.26 11.92
CA ALA A 350 28.64 9.34 12.55
C ALA A 350 28.84 9.07 14.05
N ILE A 351 27.79 8.57 14.73
CA ILE A 351 27.87 8.20 16.16
C ILE A 351 28.89 7.09 16.39
N VAL A 352 28.93 6.09 15.51
CA VAL A 352 29.81 4.92 15.67
C VAL A 352 31.22 5.18 15.16
N SER A 353 31.40 5.94 14.08
CA SER A 353 32.69 6.21 13.46
C SER A 353 33.66 7.03 14.36
N GLU A 354 33.11 7.80 15.30
CA GLU A 354 33.94 8.46 16.31
C GLU A 354 34.56 7.51 17.37
N GLN A 355 34.01 6.29 17.50
CA GLN A 355 34.48 5.27 18.45
C GLN A 355 35.28 4.16 17.78
N VAL A 356 34.84 3.76 16.58
CA VAL A 356 35.62 2.83 15.75
C VAL A 356 36.56 3.68 14.92
N GLN A 357 37.84 3.74 15.28
CA GLN A 357 38.83 4.17 14.32
C GLN A 357 38.60 3.33 13.06
N LEU A 358 38.05 3.96 12.00
CA LEU A 358 37.97 3.30 10.70
C LEU A 358 39.41 2.92 10.35
N PRO A 359 39.71 1.62 10.23
CA PRO A 359 41.03 1.24 9.78
C PRO A 359 41.22 1.85 8.40
N GLU A 360 42.49 2.09 8.04
CA GLU A 360 42.88 2.60 6.73
C GLU A 360 42.04 1.94 5.64
N SER A 361 41.28 2.77 4.91
CA SER A 361 40.42 2.31 3.83
C SER A 361 41.29 1.58 2.82
N LYS A 362 41.06 0.31 2.54
CA LYS A 362 41.86 -0.47 1.58
C LYS A 362 41.80 0.11 0.17
N PHE A 363 40.64 0.65 -0.21
CA PHE A 363 40.41 1.21 -1.54
C PHE A 363 40.06 2.70 -1.44
N GLN A 364 40.71 3.50 -2.30
CA GLN A 364 40.39 4.91 -2.48
C GLN A 364 40.10 5.18 -3.95
N LEU A 365 39.00 5.89 -4.25
CA LEU A 365 38.69 6.31 -5.59
C LEU A 365 39.63 7.45 -6.02
N SER A 366 40.41 7.23 -7.10
CA SER A 366 41.28 8.23 -7.70
C SER A 366 40.58 8.99 -8.83
N HIS A 367 39.94 8.25 -9.73
CA HIS A 367 39.29 8.83 -10.91
C HIS A 367 38.07 8.06 -11.32
N VAL A 368 37.03 8.77 -11.78
CA VAL A 368 35.85 8.21 -12.43
C VAL A 368 35.46 9.07 -13.62
N GLN A 369 35.28 8.44 -14.76
CA GLN A 369 34.78 9.06 -15.98
C GLN A 369 33.70 8.20 -16.60
N VAL A 370 32.57 8.79 -16.98
CA VAL A 370 31.47 8.07 -17.59
C VAL A 370 31.10 8.72 -18.92
N SER A 371 30.92 7.90 -19.93
CA SER A 371 30.34 8.29 -21.21
C SER A 371 28.98 7.61 -21.37
N CYS A 372 27.93 8.39 -21.49
CA CYS A 372 26.56 7.89 -21.71
C CYS A 372 25.76 8.84 -22.61
N GLY A 373 24.73 8.28 -23.27
CA GLY A 373 23.84 9.05 -24.15
C GLY A 373 22.73 8.15 -24.69
N SER A 374 21.74 8.73 -25.36
CA SER A 374 20.57 8.03 -25.86
C SER A 374 20.88 6.95 -26.92
N THR A 375 22.03 7.03 -27.57
CA THR A 375 22.44 6.13 -28.66
C THR A 375 23.72 5.35 -28.36
N SER A 376 24.41 5.63 -27.25
CA SER A 376 25.66 4.96 -26.86
C SER A 376 25.42 4.06 -25.63
N LYS A 377 26.14 2.92 -25.57
CA LYS A 377 26.14 2.10 -24.35
C LYS A 377 26.86 2.86 -23.24
N PRO A 378 26.30 2.96 -22.04
CA PRO A 378 26.98 3.56 -20.90
C PRO A 378 28.28 2.85 -20.62
N THR A 379 29.39 3.60 -20.58
CA THR A 379 30.73 3.08 -20.34
C THR A 379 31.40 3.90 -19.26
N ALA A 380 32.00 3.24 -18.27
CA ALA A 380 32.74 3.89 -17.20
C ALA A 380 34.21 3.48 -17.22
N THR A 381 35.09 4.45 -16.97
CA THR A 381 36.52 4.24 -16.66
C THR A 381 36.72 4.65 -15.21
N VAL A 382 37.18 3.73 -14.40
CA VAL A 382 37.39 3.96 -12.95
C VAL A 382 38.81 3.59 -12.57
N THR A 383 39.44 4.42 -11.73
CA THR A 383 40.75 4.18 -11.17
C THR A 383 40.67 4.09 -9.65
N LEU A 384 41.11 2.98 -9.06
CA LEU A 384 41.22 2.76 -7.64
C LEU A 384 42.69 2.73 -7.18
N ILE A 385 42.97 3.33 -6.04
CA ILE A 385 44.23 3.20 -5.31
C ILE A 385 44.01 2.14 -4.22
N ASN A 386 44.84 1.11 -4.19
CA ASN A 386 44.98 0.22 -3.04
C ASN A 386 45.95 0.86 -2.05
N THR A 387 45.45 1.25 -0.89
CA THR A 387 46.23 1.99 0.12
C THR A 387 47.26 1.12 0.87
N GLU A 388 47.14 -0.23 0.80
CA GLU A 388 48.08 -1.17 1.45
C GLU A 388 49.45 -1.25 0.71
N ASP A 389 49.38 -1.23 -0.62
CA ASP A 389 50.57 -1.37 -1.49
C ASP A 389 50.81 -0.14 -2.38
N HIS A 390 49.97 0.87 -2.27
CA HIS A 390 49.98 2.10 -3.07
C HIS A 390 49.91 1.86 -4.58
N THR A 391 49.31 0.75 -4.99
CA THR A 391 49.08 0.47 -6.43
C THR A 391 47.85 1.22 -6.94
N GLU A 392 47.92 1.71 -8.17
CA GLU A 392 46.84 2.40 -8.85
C GLU A 392 46.43 1.55 -10.07
N ASP A 393 45.22 1.02 -10.04
CA ASP A 393 44.67 0.17 -11.10
C ASP A 393 43.46 0.83 -11.75
N THR A 394 43.38 0.70 -13.07
CA THR A 394 42.26 1.26 -13.88
C THR A 394 41.49 0.16 -14.56
N ALA A 395 40.15 0.22 -14.52
CA ALA A 395 39.26 -0.66 -15.27
C ALA A 395 38.23 0.12 -16.08
N VAL A 396 37.78 -0.51 -17.16
CA VAL A 396 36.70 0.00 -18.03
C VAL A 396 35.61 -1.06 -18.07
N ALA A 397 34.36 -0.60 -17.86
CA ALA A 397 33.19 -1.48 -17.96
C ALA A 397 32.04 -0.82 -18.69
N ILE A 398 31.14 -1.66 -19.20
CA ILE A 398 29.89 -1.25 -19.86
C ILE A 398 28.74 -1.69 -18.94
N GLY A 399 27.73 -0.83 -18.78
CA GLY A 399 26.56 -1.10 -17.96
C GLY A 399 25.25 -0.79 -18.68
N THR A 400 24.15 -1.08 -18.00
CA THR A 400 22.78 -0.72 -18.44
C THR A 400 22.49 0.77 -18.22
N GLY A 401 23.27 1.40 -17.33
CA GLY A 401 23.22 2.82 -17.00
C GLY A 401 24.60 3.33 -16.50
N PRO A 402 24.75 4.66 -16.32
CA PRO A 402 26.04 5.26 -15.92
C PRO A 402 26.54 4.70 -14.57
N VAL A 403 25.66 4.57 -13.58
CA VAL A 403 26.01 4.04 -12.25
C VAL A 403 26.34 2.56 -12.30
N ASP A 404 25.57 1.78 -13.08
CA ASP A 404 25.82 0.35 -13.27
C ASP A 404 27.21 0.11 -13.90
N ALA A 405 27.56 0.88 -14.94
CA ALA A 405 28.90 0.80 -15.54
C ALA A 405 30.03 1.10 -14.54
N VAL A 406 29.83 2.05 -13.62
CA VAL A 406 30.79 2.37 -12.54
C VAL A 406 30.90 1.22 -11.56
N CYS A 407 29.78 0.65 -11.12
CA CYS A 407 29.78 -0.49 -10.19
C CYS A 407 30.51 -1.72 -10.79
N GLU A 408 30.27 -2.01 -12.07
CA GLU A 408 30.95 -3.10 -12.79
C GLU A 408 32.46 -2.86 -12.88
N ALA A 409 32.91 -1.64 -13.17
CA ALA A 409 34.32 -1.29 -13.19
C ALA A 409 34.98 -1.43 -11.81
N LEU A 410 34.30 -0.96 -10.75
CA LEU A 410 34.74 -1.10 -9.37
C LEU A 410 34.83 -2.55 -8.93
N ASN A 411 33.86 -3.40 -9.30
CA ASN A 411 33.88 -4.83 -9.02
C ASN A 411 35.07 -5.54 -9.70
N ALA A 412 35.37 -5.17 -10.94
CA ALA A 412 36.51 -5.70 -11.68
C ALA A 412 37.86 -5.38 -11.01
N LEU A 413 37.98 -4.20 -10.39
CA LEU A 413 39.19 -3.77 -9.65
C LEU A 413 39.24 -4.40 -8.26
N ALA A 414 38.18 -4.32 -7.49
CA ALA A 414 38.17 -4.78 -6.11
C ALA A 414 38.26 -6.31 -5.98
N LYS A 415 37.74 -7.05 -6.93
CA LYS A 415 37.70 -8.53 -6.99
C LYS A 415 37.13 -9.16 -5.70
N VAL A 416 36.19 -8.48 -5.07
CA VAL A 416 35.51 -8.94 -3.87
C VAL A 416 34.07 -9.34 -4.25
N PRO A 417 33.67 -10.61 -4.06
CA PRO A 417 32.34 -11.05 -4.41
C PRO A 417 31.27 -10.25 -3.64
N ASN A 418 30.35 -9.63 -4.38
CA ASN A 418 29.25 -8.89 -3.79
C ASN A 418 28.09 -8.79 -4.78
N GLU A 419 26.89 -8.48 -4.26
CA GLU A 419 25.68 -8.24 -5.03
C GLU A 419 25.10 -6.89 -4.60
N LEU A 420 24.87 -6.00 -5.56
CA LEU A 420 24.19 -4.73 -5.29
C LEU A 420 22.70 -4.99 -5.00
N ILE A 421 22.23 -4.68 -3.80
CA ILE A 421 20.84 -4.90 -3.37
C ILE A 421 20.01 -3.64 -3.28
N GLU A 422 20.64 -2.48 -3.08
CA GLU A 422 19.95 -1.19 -3.01
C GLU A 422 20.82 -0.07 -3.56
N PHE A 423 20.20 0.77 -4.37
CA PHE A 423 20.73 2.05 -4.83
C PHE A 423 19.65 3.12 -4.60
N SER A 424 19.97 4.15 -3.83
CA SER A 424 19.05 5.24 -3.49
C SER A 424 19.75 6.58 -3.65
N VAL A 425 19.04 7.53 -4.25
CA VAL A 425 19.50 8.93 -4.42
C VAL A 425 18.48 9.84 -3.77
N LYS A 426 18.96 10.77 -2.93
CA LYS A 426 18.15 11.84 -2.34
C LYS A 426 18.78 13.17 -2.63
N SER A 427 17.98 14.18 -2.99
CA SER A 427 18.43 15.57 -3.04
C SER A 427 18.51 16.13 -1.62
N VAL A 428 19.65 16.71 -1.27
CA VAL A 428 19.88 17.28 0.07
C VAL A 428 19.63 18.79 0.07
N THR A 429 19.81 19.46 -1.08
CA THR A 429 19.63 20.89 -1.27
C THR A 429 18.76 21.15 -2.50
N GLU A 430 18.14 22.33 -2.58
CA GLU A 430 17.38 22.77 -3.75
C GLU A 430 18.25 23.67 -4.65
N GLY A 431 18.06 23.59 -5.97
CA GLY A 431 18.75 24.41 -6.95
C GLY A 431 19.59 23.63 -7.97
N ILE A 432 20.27 24.34 -8.85
CA ILE A 432 21.09 23.76 -9.93
C ILE A 432 22.35 23.06 -9.37
N ASP A 433 22.83 23.51 -8.21
CA ASP A 433 24.00 22.98 -7.52
C ASP A 433 23.59 22.04 -6.36
N ALA A 434 22.43 21.41 -6.48
CA ALA A 434 21.92 20.51 -5.45
C ALA A 434 22.86 19.32 -5.24
N LEU A 435 23.20 19.05 -3.97
CA LEU A 435 23.97 17.87 -3.58
C LEU A 435 23.07 16.64 -3.66
N GLY A 436 23.47 15.66 -4.45
CA GLY A 436 22.88 14.33 -4.48
C GLY A 436 23.52 13.40 -3.44
N GLU A 437 22.78 13.02 -2.41
CA GLU A 437 23.21 11.99 -1.46
C GLU A 437 22.88 10.61 -2.03
N VAL A 438 23.89 9.76 -2.12
CA VAL A 438 23.78 8.38 -2.63
C VAL A 438 24.02 7.39 -1.49
N THR A 439 23.11 6.45 -1.37
CA THR A 439 23.23 5.28 -0.52
C THR A 439 23.32 4.03 -1.37
N ILE A 440 24.34 3.21 -1.15
CA ILE A 440 24.53 1.92 -1.79
C ILE A 440 24.58 0.83 -0.72
N ARG A 441 23.88 -0.29 -0.96
CA ARG A 441 23.99 -1.50 -0.14
C ARG A 441 24.39 -2.67 -1.01
N ILE A 442 25.46 -3.35 -0.58
CA ILE A 442 25.96 -4.57 -1.21
C ILE A 442 25.80 -5.75 -0.25
N ARG A 443 25.55 -6.93 -0.79
CA ARG A 443 25.47 -8.19 -0.05
C ARG A 443 26.68 -9.06 -0.35
N ASN A 444 27.27 -9.63 0.70
CA ASN A 444 28.20 -10.74 0.58
C ASN A 444 27.74 -11.84 1.54
N LYS A 445 27.47 -13.06 1.02
CA LYS A 445 26.87 -14.16 1.78
C LYS A 445 25.55 -13.69 2.43
N ASN A 446 25.45 -13.73 3.77
CA ASN A 446 24.27 -13.33 4.53
C ASN A 446 24.39 -11.94 5.19
N LYS A 447 25.46 -11.18 4.88
CA LYS A 447 25.69 -9.85 5.47
C LYS A 447 25.53 -8.76 4.43
N ILE A 448 24.99 -7.62 4.87
CA ILE A 448 24.78 -6.43 4.06
C ILE A 448 25.74 -5.33 4.53
N TYR A 449 26.37 -4.65 3.58
CA TYR A 449 27.30 -3.56 3.82
C TYR A 449 26.81 -2.33 3.11
N SER A 450 26.68 -1.21 3.84
CA SER A 450 26.19 0.05 3.30
C SER A 450 27.34 1.02 3.07
N GLY A 451 27.26 1.81 2.01
CA GLY A 451 28.15 2.93 1.77
C GLY A 451 27.36 4.17 1.39
N HIS A 452 27.83 5.33 1.83
CA HIS A 452 27.19 6.62 1.59
C HIS A 452 28.19 7.64 1.08
N SER A 453 27.73 8.51 0.19
CA SER A 453 28.50 9.68 -0.25
C SER A 453 27.55 10.75 -0.77
N ALA A 454 27.99 12.01 -0.77
CA ALA A 454 27.25 13.11 -1.34
C ALA A 454 28.18 13.94 -2.24
N ASP A 455 27.70 14.27 -3.43
CA ASP A 455 28.41 15.11 -4.40
C ASP A 455 27.37 15.84 -5.26
N THR A 456 27.80 16.91 -5.93
CA THR A 456 27.00 17.57 -6.98
C THR A 456 26.85 16.68 -8.21
N ASP A 457 27.81 15.78 -8.47
CA ASP A 457 27.71 14.72 -9.46
C ASP A 457 27.27 13.41 -8.83
N VAL A 458 26.04 12.97 -9.13
CA VAL A 458 25.46 11.75 -8.62
C VAL A 458 26.29 10.50 -8.98
N VAL A 459 27.00 10.51 -10.09
CA VAL A 459 27.85 9.39 -10.51
C VAL A 459 29.11 9.31 -9.65
N VAL A 460 29.71 10.45 -9.33
CA VAL A 460 30.84 10.55 -8.39
C VAL A 460 30.41 10.13 -6.99
N ALA A 461 29.25 10.62 -6.53
CA ALA A 461 28.66 10.21 -5.26
C ALA A 461 28.41 8.69 -5.21
N ALA A 462 27.88 8.09 -6.30
CA ALA A 462 27.65 6.66 -6.39
C ALA A 462 28.97 5.85 -6.34
N ALA A 463 29.99 6.29 -7.06
CA ALA A 463 31.30 5.63 -7.04
C ALA A 463 31.92 5.61 -5.62
N ASN A 464 31.91 6.76 -4.94
CA ASN A 464 32.43 6.87 -3.57
C ASN A 464 31.59 6.03 -2.58
N ALA A 465 30.26 6.05 -2.70
CA ALA A 465 29.37 5.24 -1.86
C ALA A 465 29.66 3.74 -2.04
N PHE A 466 29.91 3.28 -3.28
CA PHE A 466 30.23 1.88 -3.54
C PHE A 466 31.60 1.48 -2.95
N VAL A 467 32.61 2.33 -3.13
CA VAL A 467 33.95 2.13 -2.54
C VAL A 467 33.87 2.05 -1.00
N ASN A 468 33.06 2.90 -0.39
CA ASN A 468 32.84 2.87 1.06
C ASN A 468 32.20 1.55 1.52
N ALA A 469 31.22 1.04 0.76
CA ALA A 469 30.61 -0.27 1.04
C ALA A 469 31.61 -1.43 0.90
N LEU A 470 32.45 -1.41 -0.15
CA LEU A 470 33.51 -2.40 -0.36
C LEU A 470 34.56 -2.39 0.77
N ASN A 471 34.98 -1.22 1.21
CA ASN A 471 35.95 -1.08 2.31
C ASN A 471 35.41 -1.72 3.61
N ARG A 472 34.13 -1.54 3.91
CA ARG A 472 33.47 -2.17 5.06
C ARG A 472 33.38 -3.69 4.93
N LEU A 473 33.08 -4.18 3.74
CA LEU A 473 33.05 -5.61 3.46
C LEU A 473 34.45 -6.23 3.71
N VAL A 474 35.51 -5.66 3.11
CA VAL A 474 36.86 -6.18 3.24
C VAL A 474 37.36 -6.14 4.70
N PHE A 475 37.04 -5.07 5.41
CA PHE A 475 37.35 -4.96 6.83
C PHE A 475 36.68 -6.05 7.67
N SER A 476 35.40 -6.30 7.44
CA SER A 476 34.65 -7.36 8.13
C SER A 476 35.23 -8.76 7.85
N GLU A 477 35.67 -9.03 6.62
CA GLU A 477 36.29 -10.30 6.28
C GLU A 477 37.67 -10.47 6.93
N LYS A 478 38.49 -9.41 7.01
CA LYS A 478 39.80 -9.44 7.74
C LYS A 478 39.60 -9.73 9.24
N LYS A 479 38.59 -9.09 9.88
CA LYS A 479 38.29 -9.31 11.31
C LYS A 479 37.84 -10.75 11.58
N ASN A 480 37.03 -11.35 10.70
CA ASN A 480 36.58 -12.74 10.81
C ASN A 480 37.74 -13.77 10.58
N SER A 481 38.75 -13.41 9.81
CA SER A 481 39.92 -14.27 9.60
C SER A 481 40.94 -14.24 10.76
N ILE A 482 40.94 -13.18 11.56
CA ILE A 482 41.81 -13.03 12.74
C ILE A 482 41.21 -13.70 13.99
N HIS A 483 39.87 -13.78 14.08
CA HIS A 483 39.15 -14.54 15.11
C HIS A 483 38.12 -15.48 14.42
N PRO A 484 38.53 -16.72 14.06
CA PRO A 484 37.55 -17.71 13.61
C PRO A 484 36.61 -18.00 14.77
N GLN A 485 35.36 -17.50 14.69
CA GLN A 485 34.30 -17.94 15.57
C GLN A 485 34.07 -19.43 15.29
N PHE A 486 34.07 -20.22 16.34
CA PHE A 486 33.73 -21.63 16.31
C PHE A 486 32.29 -21.79 15.86
N ASP A 487 32.07 -21.94 14.56
CA ASP A 487 30.83 -22.49 13.99
C ASP A 487 30.87 -24.02 14.16
N ASN A 488 30.65 -24.49 15.38
CA ASN A 488 30.25 -25.89 15.69
C ASN A 488 29.81 -25.93 17.15
N LEU A 489 28.60 -25.50 17.41
CA LEU A 489 27.81 -25.98 18.53
C LEU A 489 26.61 -26.72 17.95
N GLU A 490 26.81 -28.06 17.86
CA GLU A 490 25.74 -29.03 17.71
C GLU A 490 24.57 -28.68 18.66
N THR A 491 23.40 -28.65 18.12
CA THR A 491 22.13 -28.62 18.85
C THR A 491 22.11 -29.69 19.93
N VAL A 492 22.32 -29.29 21.17
CA VAL A 492 21.99 -30.13 22.32
C VAL A 492 20.48 -30.08 22.51
N SER A 493 19.82 -31.15 22.10
CA SER A 493 18.41 -31.38 22.38
C SER A 493 18.25 -31.59 23.89
N TYR A 494 17.60 -30.64 24.56
CA TYR A 494 17.10 -30.85 25.91
C TYR A 494 15.84 -31.71 25.86
N THR A 495 15.98 -33.03 26.08
CA THR A 495 14.91 -33.91 26.43
C THR A 495 14.58 -33.75 27.92
N HIS A 496 13.32 -33.48 28.19
CA HIS A 496 12.53 -33.65 29.40
C HIS A 496 13.24 -34.12 30.70
N LEU A 497 13.11 -33.30 31.73
CA LEU A 497 12.95 -33.81 33.09
C LEU A 497 11.61 -33.32 33.66
N ARG A 498 10.66 -34.25 33.80
CA ARG A 498 9.49 -34.12 34.68
C ARG A 498 10.02 -34.08 36.13
N ALA A 499 9.57 -33.13 36.91
CA ALA A 499 9.56 -33.26 38.35
C ALA A 499 8.10 -33.27 38.81
N HIS A 500 7.73 -34.35 39.46
CA HIS A 500 6.52 -34.55 40.23
C HIS A 500 6.65 -33.92 41.62
N GLU A 501 5.52 -33.46 42.16
CA GLU A 501 5.17 -33.40 43.62
C GLU A 501 5.89 -32.29 44.44
N THR A 502 5.21 -31.35 44.97
CA THR A 502 4.12 -31.30 45.97
C THR A 502 3.31 -30.01 45.87
#